data_8f6f483e5a3f6c44c90da2076f4b8e7b
#
_entry.id   8f6f483e5a3f6c44c90da2076f4b8e7b
#
_cell.length_a   1.000
_cell.length_b   1.000
_cell.length_c   1.000
_cell.angle_alpha   90.00
_cell.angle_beta   90.00
_cell.angle_gamma   90.00
#
_symmetry.space_group_name_H-M   'P 1'
#
loop_
_entity.id
_entity.type
_entity.pdbx_description
1 polymer ?
#
loop_
_entity_poly.entity_id
_entity_poly.type
_entity_poly.pdbx_seq_one_letter_code
_entity_poly.pdbx_strand_id
1 'polypeptide(L)'
;MIYRISIVCSLLFTMLHGQYRDLPDVVTKVATAAGNWLKLETDARAMAMGGAFVAAGRGVSGIPYNASAIAYLSGSELVYGKSSYIAGITHNVVSYGRRLSGSDFFGLHLFYLDSGPMAVTNEFYPDGTGEDFRALSMALRFTYARRLTDRLKVGGSLNYIRDEIYTTLMQTIAFDLGSNFDTGIYGFVLGMSISNFGPEVQYHGTGLQQKVPDTIDVDGRLLRVTENFPLPLLFRLGVSNDILGKTGIFKKSDIHRLTVAVDGLYPSDYTVYTCIGLEYGFKDLVFVRGGTHLGHDTAGFSIGLGTLVAVGSTKIAVDYAYVDYGVLKTTHQISIGLKL
;
A
#
# COMPACT_ATOMS: atom_id res chain seq x y z
N MET A 1 -37.61 1.76 -10.43
CA MET A 1 -36.22 1.35 -10.25
C MET A 1 -35.24 2.36 -10.87
N ILE A 2 -35.46 2.85 -12.06
CA ILE A 2 -34.64 3.86 -12.77
C ILE A 2 -34.54 5.19 -11.98
N TYR A 3 -35.62 5.71 -11.40
CA TYR A 3 -35.65 6.95 -10.61
C TYR A 3 -34.77 6.91 -9.34
N ARG A 4 -34.61 5.74 -8.71
CA ARG A 4 -33.73 5.61 -7.52
C ARG A 4 -32.25 5.61 -7.87
N ILE A 5 -31.88 5.16 -9.05
CA ILE A 5 -30.51 5.18 -9.57
C ILE A 5 -30.12 6.60 -9.95
N SER A 6 -31.03 7.36 -10.59
CA SER A 6 -30.82 8.78 -10.91
C SER A 6 -30.55 9.64 -9.67
N ILE A 7 -31.26 9.39 -8.56
CA ILE A 7 -31.07 10.14 -7.31
C ILE A 7 -29.73 9.82 -6.68
N VAL A 8 -29.28 8.57 -6.67
CA VAL A 8 -27.98 8.18 -6.13
C VAL A 8 -26.82 8.71 -6.98
N CYS A 9 -26.92 8.64 -8.30
CA CYS A 9 -25.93 9.25 -9.21
C CYS A 9 -25.93 10.79 -9.10
N SER A 10 -27.08 11.43 -8.94
CA SER A 10 -27.17 12.89 -8.76
C SER A 10 -26.58 13.32 -7.41
N LEU A 11 -26.79 12.57 -6.32
CA LEU A 11 -26.19 12.84 -5.02
C LEU A 11 -24.66 12.61 -5.03
N LEU A 12 -24.16 11.61 -5.74
CA LEU A 12 -22.74 11.41 -5.94
C LEU A 12 -22.12 12.53 -6.78
N PHE A 13 -22.83 13.02 -7.79
CA PHE A 13 -22.35 14.11 -8.63
C PHE A 13 -22.37 15.47 -7.91
N THR A 14 -23.34 15.72 -7.03
CA THR A 14 -23.37 16.94 -6.21
C THR A 14 -22.30 16.95 -5.10
N MET A 15 -21.93 15.78 -4.58
CA MET A 15 -20.78 15.69 -3.65
C MET A 15 -19.44 15.96 -4.35
N LEU A 16 -19.30 15.67 -5.64
CA LEU A 16 -18.11 15.99 -6.44
C LEU A 16 -17.95 17.50 -6.75
N HIS A 17 -19.02 18.28 -6.66
CA HIS A 17 -19.00 19.75 -6.86
C HIS A 17 -19.03 20.54 -5.54
N GLY A 18 -18.95 19.86 -4.40
CA GLY A 18 -18.89 20.46 -3.07
C GLY A 18 -17.57 21.20 -2.82
N GLN A 19 -17.56 22.48 -3.21
CA GLN A 19 -16.72 23.54 -2.65
C GLN A 19 -15.19 23.39 -2.79
N TYR A 20 -14.67 23.58 -3.99
CA TYR A 20 -13.43 24.33 -4.18
C TYR A 20 -13.73 25.83 -3.94
N ARG A 21 -14.03 26.19 -2.73
CA ARG A 21 -14.20 27.58 -2.33
C ARG A 21 -13.06 27.92 -1.38
N ASP A 22 -12.07 28.66 -1.89
CA ASP A 22 -11.05 29.40 -1.13
C ASP A 22 -10.48 28.65 0.10
N LEU A 23 -10.05 27.39 -0.10
CA LEU A 23 -9.08 26.83 0.83
C LEU A 23 -7.78 27.59 0.58
N PRO A 24 -7.18 28.19 1.63
CA PRO A 24 -5.86 28.77 1.49
C PRO A 24 -4.94 27.70 0.90
N ASP A 25 -3.97 28.12 0.07
CA ASP A 25 -2.98 27.22 -0.49
C ASP A 25 -2.57 26.20 0.58
N VAL A 26 -3.00 24.95 0.41
CA VAL A 26 -2.71 23.91 1.38
C VAL A 26 -1.20 23.78 1.35
N VAL A 27 -0.53 24.21 2.40
CA VAL A 27 0.89 23.99 2.57
C VAL A 27 1.06 22.48 2.60
N THR A 28 1.42 21.92 1.46
CA THR A 28 1.67 20.49 1.35
C THR A 28 2.92 20.18 2.17
N LYS A 29 2.80 19.27 3.14
CA LYS A 29 3.94 18.77 3.92
C LYS A 29 4.70 17.69 3.16
N VAL A 30 4.71 17.76 1.83
CA VAL A 30 5.41 16.78 0.96
C VAL A 30 6.89 16.72 1.34
N ALA A 31 7.43 15.52 1.45
CA ALA A 31 8.80 15.21 1.85
C ALA A 31 9.19 15.64 3.29
N THR A 32 8.23 15.87 4.17
CA THR A 32 8.51 16.18 5.59
C THR A 32 8.37 14.97 6.52
N ALA A 33 7.93 13.82 6.00
CA ALA A 33 7.84 12.57 6.75
C ALA A 33 9.00 11.64 6.40
N ALA A 34 9.49 10.88 7.40
CA ALA A 34 10.42 9.77 7.17
C ALA A 34 9.69 8.54 6.64
N GLY A 35 10.40 7.68 5.89
CA GLY A 35 9.81 6.42 5.43
C GLY A 35 8.65 6.58 4.45
N ASN A 36 8.69 7.56 3.55
CA ASN A 36 7.65 7.80 2.53
C ASN A 36 7.36 6.58 1.66
N TRP A 37 8.31 5.67 1.51
CA TRP A 37 8.18 4.40 0.81
C TRP A 37 7.13 3.45 1.44
N LEU A 38 6.73 3.67 2.70
CA LEU A 38 5.66 2.92 3.38
C LEU A 38 4.27 3.11 2.72
N LYS A 39 4.12 4.11 1.87
CA LYS A 39 2.89 4.40 1.12
C LYS A 39 2.86 3.71 -0.25
N LEU A 40 3.96 3.06 -0.67
CA LEU A 40 4.02 2.38 -1.95
C LEU A 40 3.06 1.18 -2.02
N GLU A 41 2.48 1.00 -3.20
CA GLU A 41 1.66 -0.15 -3.50
C GLU A 41 2.51 -1.43 -3.54
N THR A 42 2.11 -2.45 -2.80
CA THR A 42 2.94 -3.65 -2.55
C THR A 42 2.42 -4.92 -3.22
N ASP A 43 1.24 -4.87 -3.81
CA ASP A 43 0.60 -6.03 -4.45
C ASP A 43 0.15 -5.69 -5.87
N ALA A 44 0.41 -6.59 -6.84
CA ALA A 44 0.09 -6.34 -8.25
C ALA A 44 -1.42 -6.18 -8.48
N ARG A 45 -2.27 -6.91 -7.76
CA ARG A 45 -3.72 -6.75 -7.86
C ARG A 45 -4.17 -5.38 -7.36
N ALA A 46 -3.65 -4.92 -6.22
CA ALA A 46 -3.97 -3.62 -5.68
C ALA A 46 -3.47 -2.49 -6.58
N MET A 47 -2.22 -2.60 -7.05
CA MET A 47 -1.62 -1.64 -7.98
C MET A 47 -2.43 -1.52 -9.28
N ALA A 48 -2.89 -2.65 -9.86
CA ALA A 48 -3.71 -2.67 -11.05
C ALA A 48 -5.11 -2.03 -10.83
N MET A 49 -5.60 -2.02 -9.59
CA MET A 49 -6.85 -1.36 -9.19
C MET A 49 -6.64 0.08 -8.73
N GLY A 50 -5.50 0.72 -9.05
CA GLY A 50 -5.19 2.08 -8.65
C GLY A 50 -5.13 2.27 -7.14
N GLY A 51 -4.72 1.28 -6.36
CA GLY A 51 -4.67 1.35 -4.90
C GLY A 51 -6.03 1.28 -4.18
N ALA A 52 -7.15 1.13 -4.89
CA ALA A 52 -8.48 0.99 -4.31
C ALA A 52 -8.67 -0.40 -3.69
N PHE A 53 -8.10 -0.63 -2.51
CA PHE A 53 -7.94 -1.97 -1.96
C PHE A 53 -8.31 -2.11 -0.47
N VAL A 54 -8.62 -1.03 0.24
CA VAL A 54 -8.93 -1.06 1.69
C VAL A 54 -10.18 -1.88 2.00
N ALA A 55 -11.21 -1.79 1.14
CA ALA A 55 -12.43 -2.58 1.25
C ALA A 55 -12.42 -3.82 0.33
N ALA A 56 -11.69 -3.77 -0.80
CA ALA A 56 -11.63 -4.84 -1.80
C ALA A 56 -10.55 -5.90 -1.50
N GLY A 57 -9.53 -5.55 -0.70
CA GLY A 57 -8.42 -6.44 -0.34
C GLY A 57 -8.89 -7.66 0.43
N ARG A 58 -8.42 -8.83 0.02
CA ARG A 58 -8.72 -10.13 0.65
C ARG A 58 -7.43 -10.94 0.76
N GLY A 59 -7.21 -11.60 1.93
CA GLY A 59 -6.04 -12.42 2.15
C GLY A 59 -4.80 -11.60 2.50
N VAL A 60 -3.62 -12.19 2.31
CA VAL A 60 -2.34 -11.61 2.77
C VAL A 60 -1.90 -10.39 1.97
N SER A 61 -2.30 -10.28 0.71
CA SER A 61 -2.05 -9.11 -0.14
C SER A 61 -2.74 -7.84 0.40
N GLY A 62 -3.80 -8.00 1.20
CA GLY A 62 -4.51 -6.88 1.79
C GLY A 62 -3.86 -6.30 3.06
N ILE A 63 -2.88 -6.97 3.68
CA ILE A 63 -2.27 -6.56 4.96
C ILE A 63 -1.83 -5.08 4.96
N PRO A 64 -1.07 -4.59 3.97
CA PRO A 64 -0.57 -3.21 3.97
C PRO A 64 -1.67 -2.15 3.82
N TYR A 65 -2.83 -2.55 3.30
CA TYR A 65 -3.97 -1.67 3.04
C TYR A 65 -4.96 -1.67 4.20
N ASN A 66 -5.18 -2.86 4.79
CA ASN A 66 -6.12 -3.06 5.88
C ASN A 66 -5.80 -4.37 6.61
N ALA A 67 -5.37 -4.29 7.85
CA ALA A 67 -4.98 -5.45 8.65
C ALA A 67 -6.11 -6.50 8.79
N SER A 68 -7.38 -6.10 8.69
CA SER A 68 -8.52 -7.02 8.75
C SER A 68 -8.68 -7.90 7.49
N ALA A 69 -7.95 -7.61 6.40
CA ALA A 69 -8.04 -8.35 5.14
C ALA A 69 -7.68 -9.84 5.29
N ILE A 70 -6.80 -10.20 6.22
CA ILE A 70 -6.46 -11.60 6.49
C ILE A 70 -7.62 -12.40 7.11
N ALA A 71 -8.62 -11.75 7.67
CA ALA A 71 -9.80 -12.43 8.21
C ALA A 71 -10.70 -13.07 7.13
N TYR A 72 -10.37 -12.88 5.86
CA TYR A 72 -11.02 -13.56 4.73
C TYR A 72 -10.30 -14.86 4.31
N LEU A 73 -9.18 -15.22 4.93
CA LEU A 73 -8.47 -16.46 4.65
C LEU A 73 -9.35 -17.68 4.98
N SER A 74 -9.33 -18.67 4.11
CA SER A 74 -9.95 -19.99 4.34
C SER A 74 -8.96 -21.00 4.94
N GLY A 75 -7.68 -20.89 4.61
CA GLY A 75 -6.60 -21.75 5.04
C GLY A 75 -5.31 -20.95 5.23
N SER A 76 -4.24 -21.37 4.57
CA SER A 76 -2.96 -20.66 4.51
C SER A 76 -2.77 -20.02 3.13
N GLU A 77 -2.11 -18.88 3.08
CA GLU A 77 -1.76 -18.16 1.86
C GLU A 77 -0.34 -17.63 1.96
N LEU A 78 0.44 -17.81 0.89
CA LEU A 78 1.77 -17.24 0.70
C LEU A 78 1.77 -16.45 -0.59
N VAL A 79 2.27 -15.21 -0.56
CA VAL A 79 2.41 -14.35 -1.75
C VAL A 79 3.83 -13.80 -1.80
N TYR A 80 4.42 -13.85 -2.97
CA TYR A 80 5.65 -13.16 -3.33
C TYR A 80 5.36 -12.15 -4.43
N GLY A 81 5.83 -10.91 -4.27
CA GLY A 81 5.74 -9.86 -5.26
C GLY A 81 7.09 -9.21 -5.53
N LYS A 82 7.30 -8.82 -6.79
CA LYS A 82 8.47 -8.04 -7.21
C LYS A 82 8.03 -6.89 -8.10
N SER A 83 8.53 -5.71 -7.81
CA SER A 83 8.29 -4.51 -8.60
C SER A 83 9.59 -3.94 -9.14
N SER A 84 9.59 -3.59 -10.42
CA SER A 84 10.54 -2.66 -11.01
C SER A 84 9.93 -1.27 -10.94
N TYR A 85 10.37 -0.49 -9.95
CA TYR A 85 9.86 0.83 -9.66
C TYR A 85 10.59 1.90 -10.48
N ILE A 86 10.30 3.16 -10.25
CA ILE A 86 10.94 4.29 -10.95
C ILE A 86 12.44 4.38 -10.62
N ALA A 87 13.21 5.01 -11.50
CA ALA A 87 14.65 5.31 -11.33
C ALA A 87 15.54 4.08 -11.01
N GLY A 88 15.16 2.89 -11.44
CA GLY A 88 15.94 1.67 -11.19
C GLY A 88 15.75 1.08 -9.78
N ILE A 89 14.94 1.71 -8.94
CA ILE A 89 14.57 1.19 -7.62
C ILE A 89 13.75 -0.10 -7.80
N THR A 90 13.99 -1.07 -6.96
CA THR A 90 13.22 -2.30 -6.93
C THR A 90 12.67 -2.54 -5.54
N HIS A 91 11.48 -3.14 -5.46
CA HIS A 91 11.00 -3.65 -4.18
C HIS A 91 10.48 -5.08 -4.30
N ASN A 92 10.63 -5.82 -3.23
CA ASN A 92 10.19 -7.18 -3.08
C ASN A 92 9.27 -7.29 -1.86
N VAL A 93 8.28 -8.16 -1.98
CA VAL A 93 7.29 -8.39 -0.94
C VAL A 93 7.15 -9.88 -0.70
N VAL A 94 7.12 -10.29 0.55
CA VAL A 94 6.75 -11.65 0.95
C VAL A 94 5.65 -11.53 2.00
N SER A 95 4.52 -12.17 1.75
CA SER A 95 3.39 -12.17 2.67
C SER A 95 2.95 -13.58 2.95
N TYR A 96 2.78 -13.92 4.22
CA TYR A 96 2.24 -15.19 4.66
C TYR A 96 1.08 -14.96 5.61
N GLY A 97 0.06 -15.78 5.53
CA GLY A 97 -1.04 -15.74 6.48
C GLY A 97 -1.71 -17.09 6.64
N ARG A 98 -2.28 -17.27 7.81
CA ARG A 98 -2.96 -18.52 8.16
C ARG A 98 -4.17 -18.25 9.06
N ARG A 99 -5.23 -19.00 8.81
CA ARG A 99 -6.36 -19.12 9.74
C ARG A 99 -5.94 -19.99 10.91
N LEU A 100 -5.98 -19.46 12.14
CA LEU A 100 -5.62 -20.17 13.36
C LEU A 100 -6.80 -20.92 13.97
N SER A 101 -7.96 -20.28 13.97
CA SER A 101 -9.20 -20.83 14.51
C SER A 101 -10.41 -20.46 13.63
N GLY A 102 -11.63 -20.71 14.11
CA GLY A 102 -12.86 -20.29 13.43
C GLY A 102 -12.92 -18.79 13.14
N SER A 103 -12.37 -17.96 14.03
CA SER A 103 -12.47 -16.51 14.00
C SER A 103 -11.14 -15.79 13.98
N ASP A 104 -10.01 -16.47 14.25
CA ASP A 104 -8.71 -15.84 14.49
C ASP A 104 -7.73 -16.12 13.37
N PHE A 105 -6.96 -15.10 12.97
CA PHE A 105 -6.08 -15.12 11.83
C PHE A 105 -4.76 -14.44 12.17
N PHE A 106 -3.68 -14.98 11.62
CA PHE A 106 -2.34 -14.46 11.76
C PHE A 106 -1.74 -14.19 10.38
N GLY A 107 -0.94 -13.12 10.27
CA GLY A 107 -0.24 -12.76 9.04
C GLY A 107 1.12 -12.15 9.31
N LEU A 108 2.01 -12.37 8.37
CA LEU A 108 3.31 -11.73 8.26
C LEU A 108 3.42 -11.06 6.91
N HIS A 109 4.00 -9.86 6.86
CA HIS A 109 4.26 -9.16 5.61
C HIS A 109 5.63 -8.50 5.72
N LEU A 110 6.53 -8.87 4.82
CA LEU A 110 7.85 -8.28 4.66
C LEU A 110 7.87 -7.48 3.35
N PHE A 111 8.19 -6.21 3.47
CA PHE A 111 8.51 -5.32 2.36
C PHE A 111 9.99 -4.98 2.42
N TYR A 112 10.68 -5.07 1.29
CA TYR A 112 12.08 -4.73 1.14
C TYR A 112 12.31 -3.93 -0.13
N LEU A 113 12.87 -2.72 -0.01
CA LEU A 113 13.17 -1.82 -1.10
C LEU A 113 14.68 -1.62 -1.20
N ASP A 114 15.21 -1.67 -2.42
CA ASP A 114 16.61 -1.47 -2.77
C ASP A 114 16.71 -0.40 -3.88
N SER A 115 17.45 0.67 -3.61
CA SER A 115 17.70 1.74 -4.58
C SER A 115 18.57 1.30 -5.77
N GLY A 116 19.23 0.16 -5.67
CA GLY A 116 20.34 -0.19 -6.53
C GLY A 116 21.65 0.55 -6.13
N PRO A 117 22.77 0.21 -6.77
CA PRO A 117 24.05 0.84 -6.49
C PRO A 117 24.06 2.30 -6.96
N MET A 118 24.59 3.18 -6.11
CA MET A 118 24.81 4.60 -6.39
C MET A 118 26.28 4.93 -6.12
N ALA A 119 26.94 5.63 -7.03
CA ALA A 119 28.34 5.99 -6.88
C ALA A 119 28.55 6.98 -5.71
N VAL A 120 29.53 6.72 -4.87
CA VAL A 120 30.00 7.68 -3.87
C VAL A 120 30.78 8.78 -4.59
N THR A 121 30.33 10.03 -4.43
CA THR A 121 30.96 11.20 -5.06
C THR A 121 31.45 12.19 -4.00
N ASN A 122 32.46 12.98 -4.31
CA ASN A 122 32.92 14.09 -3.48
C ASN A 122 33.45 15.24 -4.38
N GLU A 123 33.91 16.33 -3.77
CA GLU A 123 34.39 17.51 -4.49
C GLU A 123 35.54 17.23 -5.46
N PHE A 124 36.37 16.23 -5.17
CA PHE A 124 37.54 15.86 -5.99
C PHE A 124 37.19 14.81 -7.04
N TYR A 125 36.17 14.00 -6.81
CA TYR A 125 35.74 12.91 -7.70
C TYR A 125 34.21 13.02 -7.95
N PRO A 126 33.77 14.00 -8.76
CA PRO A 126 32.35 14.23 -9.03
C PRO A 126 31.69 13.10 -9.84
N ASP A 127 32.48 12.37 -10.62
CA ASP A 127 32.02 11.22 -11.41
C ASP A 127 32.04 9.89 -10.65
N GLY A 128 32.53 9.89 -9.39
CA GLY A 128 32.59 8.72 -8.51
C GLY A 128 33.99 8.44 -7.96
N THR A 129 34.06 7.99 -6.72
CA THR A 129 35.30 7.57 -6.03
C THR A 129 35.72 6.15 -6.37
N GLY A 130 34.90 5.40 -7.11
CA GLY A 130 35.06 3.97 -7.35
C GLY A 130 34.37 3.09 -6.29
N GLU A 131 33.74 3.69 -5.28
CA GLU A 131 32.92 3.00 -4.29
C GLU A 131 31.43 3.24 -4.58
N ASP A 132 30.60 2.24 -4.30
CA ASP A 132 29.14 2.32 -4.40
C ASP A 132 28.48 2.17 -3.04
N PHE A 133 27.34 2.82 -2.86
CA PHE A 133 26.46 2.63 -1.74
C PHE A 133 25.02 2.32 -2.18
N ARG A 134 24.17 1.91 -1.26
CA ARG A 134 22.74 1.65 -1.49
C ARG A 134 21.90 2.27 -0.40
N ALA A 135 20.67 2.63 -0.76
CA ALA A 135 19.62 2.89 0.21
C ALA A 135 18.72 1.63 0.30
N LEU A 136 18.55 1.13 1.52
CA LEU A 136 17.80 -0.09 1.82
C LEU A 136 16.69 0.24 2.82
N SER A 137 15.46 -0.06 2.45
CA SER A 137 14.30 0.19 3.32
C SER A 137 13.53 -1.11 3.54
N MET A 138 13.16 -1.38 4.79
CA MET A 138 12.49 -2.62 5.17
C MET A 138 11.36 -2.34 6.16
N ALA A 139 10.21 -2.98 5.93
CA ALA A 139 9.11 -3.04 6.89
C ALA A 139 8.68 -4.49 7.10
N LEU A 140 8.66 -4.92 8.36
CA LEU A 140 8.16 -6.22 8.77
C LEU A 140 6.91 -6.03 9.62
N ARG A 141 5.75 -6.51 9.12
CA ARG A 141 4.44 -6.41 9.77
C ARG A 141 4.03 -7.76 10.34
N PHE A 142 3.72 -7.77 11.64
CA PHE A 142 3.07 -8.87 12.32
C PHE A 142 1.60 -8.51 12.50
N THR A 143 0.71 -9.26 11.88
CA THR A 143 -0.71 -8.93 11.82
C THR A 143 -1.53 -10.00 12.53
N TYR A 144 -2.45 -9.55 13.37
CA TYR A 144 -3.51 -10.36 13.93
C TYR A 144 -4.87 -9.78 13.53
N ALA A 145 -5.78 -10.64 13.10
CA ALA A 145 -7.14 -10.22 12.81
C ALA A 145 -8.14 -11.21 13.39
N ARG A 146 -9.33 -10.68 13.68
CA ARG A 146 -10.44 -11.46 14.20
C ARG A 146 -11.73 -11.14 13.49
N ARG A 147 -12.47 -12.19 13.18
CA ARG A 147 -13.86 -12.09 12.73
C ARG A 147 -14.74 -11.97 13.97
N LEU A 148 -15.19 -10.75 14.29
CA LEU A 148 -16.02 -10.49 15.47
C LEU A 148 -17.45 -10.95 15.26
N THR A 149 -17.97 -10.75 14.05
CA THR A 149 -19.26 -11.25 13.58
C THR A 149 -19.13 -11.72 12.14
N ASP A 150 -20.17 -12.30 11.57
CA ASP A 150 -20.18 -12.67 10.15
C ASP A 150 -19.95 -11.48 9.24
N ARG A 151 -20.30 -10.26 9.70
CA ARG A 151 -20.20 -9.02 8.94
C ARG A 151 -19.00 -8.17 9.30
N LEU A 152 -18.54 -8.20 10.56
CA LEU A 152 -17.47 -7.33 11.04
C LEU A 152 -16.17 -8.10 11.27
N LYS A 153 -15.13 -7.65 10.62
CA LYS A 153 -13.76 -8.12 10.76
C LYS A 153 -12.89 -6.97 11.21
N VAL A 154 -12.03 -7.19 12.17
CA VAL A 154 -11.07 -6.21 12.68
C VAL A 154 -9.67 -6.82 12.70
N GLY A 155 -8.66 -5.99 12.56
CA GLY A 155 -7.28 -6.43 12.61
C GLY A 155 -6.35 -5.31 13.05
N GLY A 156 -5.19 -5.72 13.57
CA GLY A 156 -4.10 -4.81 13.92
C GLY A 156 -2.78 -5.40 13.50
N SER A 157 -1.83 -4.55 13.18
CA SER A 157 -0.45 -4.93 12.86
C SER A 157 0.53 -4.18 13.73
N LEU A 158 1.61 -4.86 14.10
CA LEU A 158 2.82 -4.28 14.66
C LEU A 158 3.88 -4.27 13.57
N ASN A 159 4.41 -3.10 13.25
CA ASN A 159 5.36 -2.90 12.15
C ASN A 159 6.72 -2.53 12.71
N TYR A 160 7.74 -3.32 12.40
CA TYR A 160 9.13 -2.92 12.55
C TYR A 160 9.60 -2.28 11.25
N ILE A 161 10.10 -1.06 11.30
CA ILE A 161 10.52 -0.24 10.16
C ILE A 161 12.00 0.06 10.32
N ARG A 162 12.78 -0.17 9.25
CA ARG A 162 14.19 0.17 9.16
C ARG A 162 14.47 0.84 7.83
N ASP A 163 15.17 1.95 7.88
CA ASP A 163 15.60 2.71 6.70
C ASP A 163 17.10 3.01 6.84
N GLU A 164 17.89 2.56 5.87
CA GLU A 164 19.33 2.66 5.87
C GLU A 164 19.80 3.35 4.59
N ILE A 165 20.50 4.46 4.74
CA ILE A 165 21.05 5.23 3.63
C ILE A 165 22.55 5.34 3.88
N TYR A 166 23.35 4.54 3.15
CA TYR A 166 24.80 4.47 3.30
C TYR A 166 25.19 4.14 4.75
N THR A 167 25.71 5.12 5.50
CA THR A 167 26.15 4.97 6.89
C THR A 167 25.16 5.55 7.91
N THR A 168 23.96 5.88 7.45
CA THR A 168 22.90 6.50 8.27
C THR A 168 21.73 5.56 8.39
N LEU A 169 21.21 5.42 9.60
CA LEU A 169 20.16 4.46 9.97
C LEU A 169 19.02 5.15 10.72
N MET A 170 17.80 4.77 10.38
CA MET A 170 16.58 4.99 11.15
C MET A 170 15.91 3.65 11.42
N GLN A 171 15.40 3.45 12.62
CA GLN A 171 14.58 2.29 12.97
C GLN A 171 13.51 2.68 13.98
N THR A 172 12.33 2.06 13.83
CA THR A 172 11.20 2.36 14.71
C THR A 172 10.15 1.25 14.68
N ILE A 173 9.16 1.39 15.55
CA ILE A 173 7.97 0.53 15.59
C ILE A 173 6.75 1.41 15.35
N ALA A 174 5.84 0.93 14.51
CA ALA A 174 4.55 1.57 14.24
C ALA A 174 3.41 0.54 14.35
N PHE A 175 2.19 1.04 14.43
CA PHE A 175 0.98 0.25 14.53
C PHE A 175 0.05 0.58 13.36
N ASP A 176 -0.64 -0.47 12.86
CA ASP A 176 -1.74 -0.31 11.92
C ASP A 176 -3.00 -0.91 12.53
N LEU A 177 -4.14 -0.29 12.27
CA LEU A 177 -5.46 -0.79 12.63
C LEU A 177 -6.34 -0.82 11.39
N GLY A 178 -7.23 -1.81 11.31
CA GLY A 178 -8.12 -1.92 10.17
C GLY A 178 -9.40 -2.67 10.50
N SER A 179 -10.45 -2.34 9.76
CA SER A 179 -11.72 -3.03 9.83
C SER A 179 -12.36 -3.17 8.45
N ASN A 180 -13.12 -4.25 8.27
CA ASN A 180 -14.01 -4.47 7.14
C ASN A 180 -15.39 -4.81 7.67
N PHE A 181 -16.39 -4.10 7.17
CA PHE A 181 -17.78 -4.27 7.53
C PHE A 181 -18.64 -4.57 6.30
N ASP A 182 -19.23 -5.76 6.27
CA ASP A 182 -20.26 -6.11 5.30
C ASP A 182 -21.57 -5.49 5.75
N THR A 183 -22.05 -4.51 5.01
CA THR A 183 -23.28 -3.79 5.38
C THR A 183 -24.53 -4.68 5.37
N GLY A 184 -24.47 -5.81 4.64
CA GLY A 184 -25.64 -6.65 4.33
C GLY A 184 -26.63 -5.97 3.39
N ILE A 185 -26.34 -4.77 2.90
CA ILE A 185 -27.17 -3.99 1.98
C ILE A 185 -26.53 -4.06 0.60
N TYR A 186 -27.18 -4.75 -0.32
CA TYR A 186 -26.74 -4.90 -1.71
C TYR A 186 -25.29 -5.35 -1.90
N GLY A 187 -24.67 -6.03 -0.92
CA GLY A 187 -23.30 -6.54 -1.00
C GLY A 187 -22.22 -5.47 -0.84
N PHE A 188 -22.55 -4.26 -0.38
CA PHE A 188 -21.55 -3.24 -0.07
C PHE A 188 -20.69 -3.64 1.12
N VAL A 189 -19.38 -3.54 0.95
CA VAL A 189 -18.36 -3.68 1.98
C VAL A 189 -17.71 -2.34 2.24
N LEU A 190 -17.68 -1.94 3.51
CA LEU A 190 -16.95 -0.76 3.97
C LEU A 190 -15.61 -1.21 4.56
N GLY A 191 -14.54 -0.54 4.17
CA GLY A 191 -13.20 -0.75 4.72
C GLY A 191 -12.67 0.53 5.34
N MET A 192 -12.05 0.43 6.50
CA MET A 192 -11.36 1.55 7.16
C MET A 192 -10.01 1.08 7.65
N SER A 193 -8.98 1.91 7.50
CA SER A 193 -7.68 1.64 8.09
C SER A 193 -6.95 2.91 8.49
N ILE A 194 -6.11 2.78 9.52
CA ILE A 194 -5.09 3.75 9.91
C ILE A 194 -3.78 2.99 9.87
N SER A 195 -2.79 3.49 9.15
CA SER A 195 -1.49 2.85 8.98
C SER A 195 -0.35 3.78 9.40
N ASN A 196 0.76 3.18 9.85
CA ASN A 196 1.99 3.87 10.24
C ASN A 196 1.82 4.81 11.45
N PHE A 197 0.95 4.46 12.39
CA PHE A 197 0.84 5.19 13.65
C PHE A 197 2.04 4.83 14.55
N GLY A 198 2.96 5.76 14.75
CA GLY A 198 4.19 5.56 15.52
C GLY A 198 4.80 6.86 16.00
N PRO A 199 5.92 6.79 16.76
CA PRO A 199 6.63 7.96 17.23
C PRO A 199 7.31 8.69 16.06
N GLU A 200 7.71 9.93 16.31
CA GLU A 200 8.67 10.64 15.47
C GLU A 200 10.02 9.93 15.51
N VAL A 201 10.75 10.02 14.43
CA VAL A 201 12.01 9.29 14.22
C VAL A 201 13.13 10.23 13.84
N GLN A 202 14.37 9.81 14.12
CA GLN A 202 15.60 10.49 13.73
C GLN A 202 16.49 9.54 12.97
N TYR A 203 17.26 10.09 12.03
CA TYR A 203 18.37 9.37 11.41
C TYR A 203 19.63 9.65 12.21
N HIS A 204 20.43 8.62 12.43
CA HIS A 204 21.71 8.66 13.12
C HIS A 204 22.72 7.79 12.40
N GLY A 205 24.01 8.09 12.56
CA GLY A 205 25.08 7.30 11.94
C GLY A 205 26.33 8.10 11.66
N THR A 206 27.38 7.41 11.20
CA THR A 206 28.68 8.02 10.93
C THR A 206 28.66 9.02 9.80
N GLY A 207 27.72 8.90 8.84
CA GLY A 207 27.52 9.85 7.75
C GLY A 207 27.09 11.25 8.19
N LEU A 208 26.55 11.36 9.40
CA LEU A 208 26.14 12.64 10.01
C LEU A 208 27.23 13.26 10.91
N GLN A 209 28.40 12.60 11.05
CA GLN A 209 29.49 13.12 11.85
C GLN A 209 30.15 14.32 11.16
N GLN A 210 30.36 15.38 11.92
CA GLN A 210 31.12 16.53 11.48
C GLN A 210 32.44 16.60 12.24
N LYS A 211 33.58 16.69 11.53
CA LYS A 211 34.85 17.04 12.15
C LYS A 211 34.75 18.46 12.71
N VAL A 212 35.10 18.63 13.97
CA VAL A 212 35.29 19.98 14.53
C VAL A 212 36.64 20.47 14.03
N PRO A 213 36.73 21.67 13.41
CA PRO A 213 38.02 22.25 13.05
C PRO A 213 38.89 22.36 14.31
N ASP A 214 40.10 21.82 14.25
CA ASP A 214 41.10 21.82 15.32
C ASP A 214 41.47 23.26 15.71
N THR A 215 40.89 23.73 16.80
CA THR A 215 41.45 24.87 17.56
C THR A 215 42.04 24.39 18.89
N ILE A 216 41.87 23.17 19.27
CA ILE A 216 42.38 22.52 20.48
C ILE A 216 42.63 21.07 20.13
N ASP A 217 43.78 20.54 20.47
CA ASP A 217 44.35 19.21 20.25
C ASP A 217 43.50 18.05 20.76
N VAL A 218 42.23 17.99 20.38
CA VAL A 218 41.27 16.93 20.75
C VAL A 218 40.58 16.46 19.45
N ASP A 219 40.82 15.19 19.13
CA ASP A 219 40.18 14.47 18.02
C ASP A 219 38.66 14.33 18.29
N GLY A 220 37.98 15.48 18.38
CA GLY A 220 36.57 15.61 18.70
C GLY A 220 35.70 15.45 17.46
N ARG A 221 34.93 14.36 17.39
CA ARG A 221 33.84 14.18 16.42
C ARG A 221 32.51 14.59 17.06
N LEU A 222 31.81 15.57 16.48
CA LEU A 222 30.44 15.86 16.83
C LEU A 222 29.52 14.86 16.13
N LEU A 223 28.80 14.07 16.92
CA LEU A 223 27.69 13.25 16.43
C LEU A 223 26.50 14.17 16.21
N ARG A 224 26.12 14.38 14.96
CA ARG A 224 24.85 15.01 14.60
C ARG A 224 23.78 13.94 14.45
N VAL A 225 22.58 14.26 14.84
CA VAL A 225 21.35 13.55 14.52
C VAL A 225 20.47 14.49 13.69
N THR A 226 19.58 13.95 12.89
CA THR A 226 18.61 14.79 12.20
C THR A 226 17.58 15.35 13.18
N GLU A 227 16.77 16.31 12.72
CA GLU A 227 15.54 16.67 13.39
C GLU A 227 14.59 15.47 13.46
N ASN A 228 13.56 15.59 14.27
CA ASN A 228 12.50 14.61 14.37
C ASN A 228 11.60 14.69 13.12
N PHE A 229 11.36 13.54 12.50
CA PHE A 229 10.44 13.41 11.38
C PHE A 229 9.26 12.52 11.79
N PRO A 230 8.01 12.91 11.51
CA PRO A 230 6.88 12.02 11.69
C PRO A 230 6.93 10.86 10.68
N LEU A 231 6.32 9.74 11.00
CA LEU A 231 6.00 8.72 10.03
C LEU A 231 4.83 9.18 9.14
N PRO A 232 4.71 8.66 7.89
CA PRO A 232 3.62 9.02 6.99
C PRO A 232 2.31 8.34 7.43
N LEU A 233 1.68 8.88 8.46
CA LEU A 233 0.39 8.42 8.95
C LEU A 233 -0.62 8.48 7.81
N LEU A 234 -1.28 7.37 7.53
CA LEU A 234 -2.21 7.26 6.42
C LEU A 234 -3.55 6.71 6.89
N PHE A 235 -4.58 7.53 6.73
CA PHE A 235 -5.97 7.14 6.93
C PHE A 235 -6.60 6.76 5.59
N ARG A 236 -7.29 5.62 5.54
CA ARG A 236 -8.03 5.14 4.37
C ARG A 236 -9.46 4.82 4.74
N LEU A 237 -10.38 5.23 3.90
CA LEU A 237 -11.79 4.86 3.94
C LEU A 237 -12.21 4.40 2.55
N GLY A 238 -12.77 3.21 2.43
CA GLY A 238 -13.14 2.67 1.13
C GLY A 238 -14.44 1.91 1.14
N VAL A 239 -14.97 1.77 -0.05
CA VAL A 239 -16.19 1.01 -0.34
C VAL A 239 -15.91 0.09 -1.51
N SER A 240 -16.33 -1.16 -1.41
CA SER A 240 -16.31 -2.09 -2.53
C SER A 240 -17.64 -2.80 -2.70
N ASN A 241 -17.93 -3.16 -3.94
CA ASN A 241 -19.14 -3.89 -4.28
C ASN A 241 -18.95 -4.75 -5.53
N ASP A 242 -19.57 -5.93 -5.54
CA ASP A 242 -19.70 -6.74 -6.75
C ASP A 242 -20.95 -6.30 -7.51
N ILE A 243 -20.75 -5.58 -8.60
CA ILE A 243 -21.81 -5.10 -9.51
C ILE A 243 -22.45 -6.28 -10.26
N LEU A 244 -21.59 -7.19 -10.74
CA LEU A 244 -21.95 -8.48 -11.29
C LEU A 244 -21.28 -9.56 -10.46
N GLY A 245 -21.91 -10.72 -10.31
CA GLY A 245 -21.35 -11.84 -9.59
C GLY A 245 -22.41 -12.62 -8.81
N LYS A 246 -21.99 -13.54 -7.96
CA LYS A 246 -22.92 -14.37 -7.16
C LYS A 246 -23.83 -13.54 -6.27
N THR A 247 -23.32 -12.44 -5.76
CA THR A 247 -24.04 -11.47 -4.90
C THR A 247 -24.31 -10.14 -5.61
N GLY A 248 -24.06 -10.08 -6.92
CA GLY A 248 -24.11 -8.84 -7.72
C GLY A 248 -25.44 -8.10 -7.63
N ILE A 249 -25.36 -6.76 -7.56
CA ILE A 249 -26.53 -5.86 -7.45
C ILE A 249 -27.37 -5.88 -8.71
N PHE A 250 -26.73 -5.81 -9.89
CA PHE A 250 -27.45 -5.70 -11.15
C PHE A 250 -27.81 -7.05 -11.76
N LYS A 251 -26.88 -8.00 -11.70
CA LYS A 251 -27.09 -9.32 -12.27
C LYS A 251 -26.30 -10.39 -11.49
N LYS A 252 -27.01 -11.46 -11.09
CA LYS A 252 -26.37 -12.65 -10.55
C LYS A 252 -25.73 -13.46 -11.67
N SER A 253 -24.47 -13.85 -11.48
CA SER A 253 -23.72 -14.66 -12.44
C SER A 253 -22.66 -15.48 -11.70
N ASP A 254 -22.54 -16.76 -12.07
CA ASP A 254 -21.47 -17.64 -11.60
C ASP A 254 -20.25 -17.61 -12.53
N ILE A 255 -20.40 -16.99 -13.73
CA ILE A 255 -19.38 -16.95 -14.76
C ILE A 255 -18.64 -15.61 -14.76
N HIS A 256 -19.40 -14.51 -14.58
CA HIS A 256 -18.90 -13.15 -14.69
C HIS A 256 -18.95 -12.47 -13.32
N ARG A 257 -17.85 -11.84 -12.91
CA ARG A 257 -17.77 -10.98 -11.74
C ARG A 257 -17.22 -9.63 -12.14
N LEU A 258 -17.85 -8.57 -11.68
CA LEU A 258 -17.37 -7.20 -11.81
C LEU A 258 -17.41 -6.54 -10.45
N THR A 259 -16.23 -6.29 -9.90
CA THR A 259 -16.04 -5.59 -8.64
C THR A 259 -15.64 -4.14 -8.91
N VAL A 260 -16.26 -3.21 -8.21
CA VAL A 260 -15.91 -1.79 -8.18
C VAL A 260 -15.44 -1.46 -6.77
N ALA A 261 -14.35 -0.72 -6.65
CA ALA A 261 -13.83 -0.22 -5.40
C ALA A 261 -13.50 1.27 -5.51
N VAL A 262 -13.78 2.01 -4.45
CA VAL A 262 -13.44 3.43 -4.33
C VAL A 262 -12.90 3.66 -2.93
N ASP A 263 -11.69 4.19 -2.83
CA ASP A 263 -11.01 4.49 -1.57
C ASP A 263 -10.64 5.99 -1.53
N GLY A 264 -10.96 6.65 -0.43
CA GLY A 264 -10.44 7.98 -0.08
C GLY A 264 -9.22 7.81 0.83
N LEU A 265 -8.14 8.49 0.51
CA LEU A 265 -6.88 8.44 1.24
C LEU A 265 -6.52 9.82 1.78
N TYR A 266 -6.13 9.87 3.05
CA TYR A 266 -5.66 11.07 3.73
C TYR A 266 -4.30 10.81 4.39
N PRO A 267 -3.20 11.04 3.67
CA PRO A 267 -1.86 11.03 4.24
C PRO A 267 -1.61 12.28 5.07
N SER A 268 -0.86 12.17 6.18
CA SER A 268 -0.51 13.32 7.03
C SER A 268 0.46 14.31 6.35
N ASP A 269 1.16 13.84 5.32
CA ASP A 269 2.21 14.57 4.59
C ASP A 269 1.84 14.86 3.13
N TYR A 270 0.58 14.68 2.75
CA TYR A 270 0.10 14.93 1.39
C TYR A 270 -1.37 15.35 1.37
N THR A 271 -1.87 15.81 0.22
CA THR A 271 -3.28 16.14 0.03
C THR A 271 -4.17 14.89 -0.01
N VAL A 272 -5.46 15.07 0.27
CA VAL A 272 -6.46 14.01 0.10
C VAL A 272 -6.57 13.64 -1.38
N TYR A 273 -6.59 12.35 -1.67
CA TYR A 273 -6.84 11.85 -3.01
C TYR A 273 -7.74 10.61 -2.98
N THR A 274 -8.27 10.27 -4.13
CA THR A 274 -9.22 9.15 -4.27
C THR A 274 -8.66 8.12 -5.26
N CYS A 275 -8.75 6.85 -4.89
CA CYS A 275 -8.44 5.72 -5.74
C CYS A 275 -9.73 5.08 -6.25
N ILE A 276 -9.79 4.77 -7.54
CA ILE A 276 -10.91 4.06 -8.15
C ILE A 276 -10.36 2.81 -8.85
N GLY A 277 -10.95 1.67 -8.55
CA GLY A 277 -10.54 0.38 -9.10
C GLY A 277 -11.71 -0.42 -9.63
N LEU A 278 -11.45 -1.13 -10.73
CA LEU A 278 -12.35 -2.07 -11.37
C LEU A 278 -11.65 -3.42 -11.51
N GLU A 279 -12.32 -4.51 -11.20
CA GLU A 279 -11.85 -5.86 -11.45
C GLU A 279 -12.96 -6.66 -12.14
N TYR A 280 -12.70 -7.12 -13.35
CA TYR A 280 -13.54 -8.08 -14.06
C TYR A 280 -12.93 -9.47 -13.95
N GLY A 281 -13.72 -10.44 -13.48
CA GLY A 281 -13.35 -11.85 -13.38
C GLY A 281 -14.21 -12.73 -14.28
N PHE A 282 -13.56 -13.61 -15.04
CA PHE A 282 -14.20 -14.63 -15.85
C PHE A 282 -13.99 -15.98 -15.23
N LYS A 283 -15.07 -16.64 -14.81
CA LYS A 283 -15.10 -17.94 -14.11
C LYS A 283 -14.21 -18.00 -12.84
N ASP A 284 -13.90 -16.85 -12.24
CA ASP A 284 -12.90 -16.71 -11.18
C ASP A 284 -11.51 -17.33 -11.54
N LEU A 285 -11.19 -17.43 -12.82
CA LEU A 285 -9.92 -17.98 -13.36
C LEU A 285 -9.04 -16.88 -13.96
N VAL A 286 -9.63 -15.97 -14.72
CA VAL A 286 -8.92 -14.88 -15.39
C VAL A 286 -9.50 -13.56 -14.94
N PHE A 287 -8.63 -12.60 -14.68
CA PHE A 287 -8.99 -11.27 -14.17
C PHE A 287 -8.36 -10.19 -15.04
N VAL A 288 -9.14 -9.18 -15.35
CA VAL A 288 -8.69 -7.93 -15.98
C VAL A 288 -9.01 -6.79 -15.01
N ARG A 289 -8.05 -5.91 -14.80
CA ARG A 289 -8.15 -4.84 -13.82
C ARG A 289 -7.78 -3.51 -14.44
N GLY A 290 -8.38 -2.47 -13.92
CA GLY A 290 -8.04 -1.08 -14.25
C GLY A 290 -8.31 -0.19 -13.06
N GLY A 291 -7.52 0.86 -12.93
CA GLY A 291 -7.67 1.81 -11.85
C GLY A 291 -7.04 3.16 -12.16
N THR A 292 -7.33 4.14 -11.31
CA THR A 292 -6.80 5.49 -11.42
C THR A 292 -6.79 6.17 -10.05
N HIS A 293 -5.93 7.18 -9.93
CA HIS A 293 -5.88 8.09 -8.79
C HIS A 293 -6.43 9.46 -9.21
N LEU A 294 -7.38 9.97 -8.45
CA LEU A 294 -7.94 11.31 -8.65
C LEU A 294 -7.42 12.25 -7.57
N GLY A 295 -6.80 13.35 -7.98
CA GLY A 295 -6.20 14.33 -7.06
C GLY A 295 -4.79 13.95 -6.59
N HIS A 296 -4.12 13.02 -7.26
CA HIS A 296 -2.71 12.70 -7.08
C HIS A 296 -1.87 13.32 -8.21
N ASP A 297 -0.71 13.91 -7.87
CA ASP A 297 0.06 14.72 -8.84
C ASP A 297 0.71 13.87 -9.94
N THR A 298 1.11 12.65 -9.64
CA THR A 298 1.92 11.82 -10.55
C THR A 298 1.28 10.51 -10.95
N ALA A 299 0.47 9.90 -10.07
CA ALA A 299 -0.15 8.61 -10.35
C ALA A 299 -1.33 8.79 -11.33
N GLY A 300 -1.17 8.24 -12.53
CA GLY A 300 -2.16 8.27 -13.59
C GLY A 300 -3.10 7.06 -13.57
N PHE A 301 -3.08 6.29 -14.65
CA PHE A 301 -3.88 5.09 -14.76
C PHE A 301 -3.05 3.83 -14.49
N SER A 302 -3.74 2.78 -14.08
CA SER A 302 -3.17 1.45 -13.89
C SER A 302 -4.02 0.40 -14.61
N ILE A 303 -3.36 -0.63 -15.11
CA ILE A 303 -4.00 -1.80 -15.69
C ILE A 303 -3.32 -3.07 -15.22
N GLY A 304 -4.02 -4.18 -15.24
CA GLY A 304 -3.43 -5.45 -14.87
C GLY A 304 -4.22 -6.66 -15.30
N LEU A 305 -3.53 -7.77 -15.29
CA LEU A 305 -4.07 -9.08 -15.61
C LEU A 305 -3.77 -10.03 -14.44
N GLY A 306 -4.65 -10.99 -14.23
CA GLY A 306 -4.46 -12.01 -13.21
C GLY A 306 -5.03 -13.36 -13.64
N THR A 307 -4.49 -14.42 -13.08
CA THR A 307 -5.03 -15.76 -13.22
C THR A 307 -4.99 -16.51 -11.89
N LEU A 308 -5.98 -17.38 -11.70
CA LEU A 308 -6.07 -18.27 -10.53
C LEU A 308 -6.32 -19.69 -11.01
N VAL A 309 -5.31 -20.55 -10.92
CA VAL A 309 -5.38 -21.94 -11.39
C VAL A 309 -5.37 -22.87 -10.19
N ALA A 310 -6.27 -23.84 -10.17
CA ALA A 310 -6.28 -24.91 -9.17
C ALA A 310 -5.40 -26.07 -9.65
N VAL A 311 -4.45 -26.48 -8.79
CA VAL A 311 -3.58 -27.64 -9.02
C VAL A 311 -3.72 -28.54 -7.80
N GLY A 312 -4.53 -29.58 -7.91
CA GLY A 312 -4.91 -30.41 -6.77
C GLY A 312 -5.68 -29.60 -5.71
N SER A 313 -5.21 -29.63 -4.47
CA SER A 313 -5.77 -28.87 -3.35
C SER A 313 -5.27 -27.42 -3.28
N THR A 314 -4.21 -27.09 -4.03
CA THR A 314 -3.56 -25.77 -4.00
C THR A 314 -4.09 -24.90 -5.14
N LYS A 315 -4.31 -23.62 -4.88
CA LYS A 315 -4.58 -22.64 -5.93
C LYS A 315 -3.37 -21.73 -6.11
N ILE A 316 -2.94 -21.55 -7.35
CA ILE A 316 -1.83 -20.69 -7.74
C ILE A 316 -2.41 -19.45 -8.40
N ALA A 317 -2.10 -18.30 -7.84
CA ALA A 317 -2.46 -16.99 -8.40
C ALA A 317 -1.21 -16.38 -9.05
N VAL A 318 -1.35 -15.79 -10.22
CA VAL A 318 -0.31 -14.97 -10.85
C VAL A 318 -0.96 -13.67 -11.30
N ASP A 319 -0.43 -12.55 -10.84
CA ASP A 319 -0.95 -11.23 -11.14
C ASP A 319 0.17 -10.35 -11.70
N TYR A 320 -0.18 -9.51 -12.66
CA TYR A 320 0.69 -8.51 -13.26
C TYR A 320 -0.01 -7.16 -13.26
N ALA A 321 0.75 -6.10 -12.95
CA ALA A 321 0.30 -4.72 -13.01
C ALA A 321 1.28 -3.84 -13.78
N TYR A 322 0.71 -2.90 -14.50
CA TYR A 322 1.36 -1.78 -15.16
C TYR A 322 0.75 -0.49 -14.64
N VAL A 323 1.59 0.46 -14.22
CA VAL A 323 1.16 1.78 -13.75
C VAL A 323 1.93 2.85 -14.50
N ASP A 324 1.22 3.85 -14.98
CA ASP A 324 1.78 5.06 -15.57
C ASP A 324 1.89 6.15 -14.51
N TYR A 325 3.11 6.62 -14.27
CA TYR A 325 3.40 7.76 -13.40
C TYR A 325 3.76 9.03 -14.19
N GLY A 326 3.34 9.11 -15.45
CA GLY A 326 3.57 10.27 -16.31
C GLY A 326 5.06 10.57 -16.50
N VAL A 327 5.52 11.72 -16.03
CA VAL A 327 6.94 12.15 -16.17
C VAL A 327 7.92 11.23 -15.47
N LEU A 328 7.50 10.47 -14.47
CA LEU A 328 8.31 9.48 -13.74
C LEU A 328 8.38 8.13 -14.45
N LYS A 329 7.78 8.03 -15.65
CA LYS A 329 7.68 6.80 -16.46
C LYS A 329 6.76 5.75 -15.83
N THR A 330 7.03 4.51 -16.09
CA THR A 330 6.13 3.38 -15.81
C THR A 330 6.73 2.42 -14.80
N THR A 331 5.86 1.74 -14.07
CA THR A 331 6.23 0.72 -13.09
C THR A 331 5.55 -0.60 -13.44
N HIS A 332 6.26 -1.68 -13.24
CA HIS A 332 5.79 -3.04 -13.48
C HIS A 332 5.88 -3.87 -12.21
N GLN A 333 4.83 -4.58 -11.87
CA GLN A 333 4.81 -5.48 -10.74
C GLN A 333 4.26 -6.84 -11.10
N ILE A 334 4.89 -7.90 -10.60
CA ILE A 334 4.44 -9.27 -10.71
C ILE A 334 4.26 -9.81 -9.29
N SER A 335 3.14 -10.52 -9.06
CA SER A 335 2.89 -11.24 -7.80
C SER A 335 2.53 -12.70 -8.10
N ILE A 336 3.04 -13.60 -7.27
CA ILE A 336 2.73 -15.04 -7.32
C ILE A 336 2.21 -15.44 -5.94
N GLY A 337 1.01 -16.03 -5.91
CA GLY A 337 0.34 -16.46 -4.69
C GLY A 337 0.06 -17.96 -4.66
N LEU A 338 0.23 -18.56 -3.50
CA LEU A 338 -0.13 -19.96 -3.22
C LEU A 338 -1.19 -19.96 -2.12
N LYS A 339 -2.35 -20.56 -2.39
CA LYS A 339 -3.47 -20.73 -1.44
C LYS A 339 -3.65 -22.22 -1.15
N LEU A 340 -3.54 -22.57 0.13
CA LEU A 340 -3.57 -23.94 0.66
C LEU A 340 -4.81 -24.14 1.53
#